data_396bb988fe48b9a0c5c4b156b21ae0c4
#
_entry.id   396bb988fe48b9a0c5c4b156b21ae0c4
#
_cell.length_a   1.000
_cell.length_b   1.000
_cell.length_c   1.000
_cell.angle_alpha   90.00
_cell.angle_beta   90.00
_cell.angle_gamma   90.00
#
_symmetry.space_group_name_H-M   'P 1'
#
loop_
_entity.id
_entity.type
_entity.pdbx_description
1 polymer ?
#
loop_
_entity_poly.entity_id
_entity_poly.type
_entity_poly.pdbx_seq_one_letter_code
_entity_poly.pdbx_strand_id
1 'polypeptide(L)' 'MSEKQLVNALNRALAWELRAIALYAHYSAYVSGIHRLHL' A
#
# COMPACT_ATOMS: atom_id res chain seq x y z
N MET A 1 18.00 -12.14 -17.20
CA MET A 1 17.83 -11.81 -15.78
C MET A 1 18.19 -13.00 -14.93
N SER A 2 19.03 -12.83 -13.93
CA SER A 2 19.39 -13.93 -13.06
C SER A 2 18.28 -14.19 -12.05
N GLU A 3 18.32 -15.36 -11.46
CA GLU A 3 17.35 -15.73 -10.42
C GLU A 3 17.37 -14.73 -9.27
N LYS A 4 18.57 -14.31 -8.85
CA LYS A 4 18.72 -13.35 -7.78
C LYS A 4 18.09 -12.01 -8.13
N GLN A 5 18.30 -11.56 -9.37
CA GLN A 5 17.71 -10.31 -9.83
C GLN A 5 16.19 -10.38 -9.87
N LEU A 6 15.66 -11.52 -10.29
CA LEU A 6 14.22 -11.74 -10.32
C LEU A 6 13.62 -11.69 -8.91
N VAL A 7 14.24 -12.38 -7.97
CA VAL A 7 13.78 -12.41 -6.58
C VAL A 7 13.82 -10.99 -5.99
N ASN A 8 14.89 -10.25 -6.24
CA ASN A 8 15.01 -8.89 -5.73
C ASN A 8 13.92 -7.99 -6.33
N ALA A 9 13.63 -8.15 -7.61
CA ALA A 9 12.57 -7.36 -8.26
C ALA A 9 11.20 -7.67 -7.66
N LEU A 10 10.92 -8.95 -7.41
CA LEU A 10 9.67 -9.36 -6.81
C LEU A 10 9.53 -8.83 -5.38
N ASN A 11 10.61 -8.87 -4.62
CA ASN A 11 10.60 -8.35 -3.25
C ASN A 11 10.35 -6.84 -3.24
N ARG A 12 10.93 -6.11 -4.18
CA ARG A 12 10.68 -4.67 -4.30
C ARG A 12 9.23 -4.39 -4.66
N ALA A 13 8.69 -5.14 -5.60
CA ALA A 13 7.30 -4.97 -6.01
C ALA A 13 6.37 -5.25 -4.83
N LEU A 14 6.65 -6.29 -4.06
CA LEU A 14 5.85 -6.62 -2.89
C LEU A 14 5.93 -5.51 -1.83
N ALA A 15 7.12 -4.98 -1.59
CA ALA A 15 7.28 -3.89 -0.63
C ALA A 15 6.47 -2.65 -1.03
N TRP A 16 6.48 -2.29 -2.31
CA TRP A 16 5.69 -1.18 -2.80
C TRP A 16 4.20 -1.43 -2.65
N GLU A 17 3.77 -2.65 -2.94
CA GLU A 17 2.37 -3.02 -2.82
C GLU A 17 1.90 -2.93 -1.37
N LEU A 18 2.68 -3.44 -0.43
CA LEU A 18 2.34 -3.37 0.99
C LEU A 18 2.27 -1.94 1.48
N ARG A 19 3.18 -1.10 1.02
CA ARG A 19 3.17 0.33 1.36
C ARG A 19 1.90 1.00 0.81
N ALA A 20 1.53 0.67 -0.41
CA ALA A 20 0.32 1.23 -1.02
C ALA A 20 -0.92 0.81 -0.25
N ILE A 21 -1.00 -0.44 0.19
CA ILE A 21 -2.11 -0.93 0.99
C ILE A 21 -2.19 -0.17 2.32
N ALA A 22 -1.06 0.04 2.98
CA ALA A 22 -1.01 0.77 4.24
C ALA A 22 -1.48 2.22 4.07
N LEU A 23 -1.03 2.88 3.01
CA LEU A 23 -1.46 4.25 2.72
C LEU A 23 -2.94 4.31 2.40
N TYR A 24 -3.43 3.34 1.66
CA TYR A 24 -4.84 3.28 1.31
C TYR A 24 -5.71 3.09 2.56
N ALA A 25 -5.27 2.26 3.48
CA ALA A 25 -5.98 2.04 4.73
C ALA A 25 -6.08 3.32 5.56
N HIS A 26 -5.00 4.08 5.64
CA HIS A 26 -5.02 5.37 6.33
C HIS A 26 -5.93 6.37 5.64
N TYR A 27 -5.87 6.43 4.33
CA TYR A 27 -6.72 7.32 3.55
C TYR A 27 -8.19 6.97 3.74
N SER A 28 -8.51 5.69 3.71
CA SER A 28 -9.88 5.21 3.89
C SER A 28 -10.44 5.60 5.27
N ALA A 29 -9.62 5.44 6.31
CA ALA A 29 -10.01 5.84 7.66
C ALA A 29 -10.26 7.35 7.76
N TYR A 30 -9.40 8.15 7.10
CA TYR A 30 -9.53 9.59 7.07
C TYR A 30 -10.86 10.01 6.40
N VAL A 31 -11.15 9.39 5.25
CA VAL A 31 -12.39 9.70 4.53
C VAL A 31 -13.61 9.31 5.35
N SER A 32 -13.57 8.18 6.04
CA SER A 32 -14.65 7.74 6.91
C SER A 32 -14.86 8.72 8.07
N GLY A 33 -13.78 9.23 8.63
CA GLY A 33 -13.85 10.23 9.69
C GLY A 33 -14.54 11.51 9.24
N ILE A 34 -14.20 11.98 8.04
CA ILE A 34 -14.83 13.15 7.45
C ILE A 34 -16.32 12.91 7.23
N HIS A 35 -16.66 11.74 6.73
CA HIS A 35 -18.05 11.38 6.49
C HIS A 35 -18.87 11.40 7.78
N ARG A 36 -18.30 10.91 8.87
CA ARG A 36 -18.97 10.94 10.17
C ARG A 36 -19.23 12.34 10.65
N LEU A 37 -18.24 13.23 10.47
CA LEU A 37 -18.38 14.61 10.86
C LEU A 37 -19.47 15.32 10.08
N HIS A 38 -19.69 14.89 8.86
CA HIS A 38 -20.67 15.49 7.98
C HIS A 38 -22.10 15.06 8.32
N LEU A 39 -22.22 13.90 8.91
CA LEU A 39 -23.52 13.42 9.35
C LEU A 39 -23.98 14.14 10.62
#